data_3f1d1760e4a9ac512b11a9769054be9a
#
_entry.id   3f1d1760e4a9ac512b11a9769054be9a
#
_cell.length_a   1.000
_cell.length_b   1.000
_cell.length_c   1.000
_cell.angle_alpha   90.00
_cell.angle_beta   90.00
_cell.angle_gamma   90.00
#
_symmetry.space_group_name_H-M   'P 1'
#
loop_
_entity.id
_entity.type
_entity.pdbx_description
1 polymer ?
#
loop_
_entity_poly.entity_id
_entity_poly.type
_entity_poly.pdbx_seq_one_letter_code
_entity_poly.pdbx_strand_id
1 'polypeptide(L)'
;MLSRGILSYRPPALGLSHMVSSGNHFASLAGYEILNMGGNAVDAGVASGLAINVTQPHRTSIAGVAPILLYIKNENRVVSISGLGRWPRGADREHFVKTFGKIPDGMARCVVPAAFDAWVTALERFGTMSFEQVVGPALNLARRGFPISRELHASINDGKLQVHRWPYDGEVFSNGGRLLKYPEPLVQKDLARVLTNMIEVEQSATIKGRAGAIRAVRDYFYKGEIAEKMVDLSDKEGGFLTLQDMADFSVTIEEPEKGTYNGHTLYSSGFWCQGPTLINVMNILENFDLKGLGHNSADYIHALIEAFKL
;
A
#
# COMPACT_ATOMS: atom_id res chain seq x y z
N MET A 1 -19.92 35.87 -18.84
CA MET A 1 -20.68 34.64 -18.48
C MET A 1 -19.93 33.95 -17.36
N LEU A 2 -20.46 34.01 -16.14
CA LEU A 2 -19.89 33.26 -15.02
C LEU A 2 -20.08 31.77 -15.34
N SER A 3 -18.99 31.00 -15.46
CA SER A 3 -19.06 29.55 -15.57
C SER A 3 -19.82 29.05 -14.35
N ARG A 4 -20.99 28.43 -14.55
CA ARG A 4 -21.64 27.68 -13.49
C ARG A 4 -20.68 26.56 -13.12
N GLY A 5 -19.93 26.76 -12.03
CA GLY A 5 -19.10 25.73 -11.46
C GLY A 5 -19.96 24.50 -11.22
N ILE A 6 -19.48 23.33 -11.60
CA ILE A 6 -20.12 22.06 -11.27
C ILE A 6 -20.24 22.02 -9.76
N LEU A 7 -21.46 22.15 -9.26
CA LEU A 7 -21.71 21.99 -7.82
C LEU A 7 -21.49 20.52 -7.48
N SER A 8 -20.37 20.23 -6.82
CA SER A 8 -20.12 18.90 -6.27
C SER A 8 -21.10 18.65 -5.12
N TYR A 9 -21.63 17.44 -5.02
CA TYR A 9 -22.42 17.01 -3.86
C TYR A 9 -21.62 16.99 -2.56
N ARG A 10 -20.29 17.00 -2.65
CA ARG A 10 -19.40 17.09 -1.50
C ARG A 10 -18.69 18.44 -1.51
N PRO A 11 -18.73 19.19 -0.41
CA PRO A 11 -17.95 20.41 -0.30
C PRO A 11 -16.46 20.06 -0.39
N PRO A 12 -15.61 20.96 -0.93
CA PRO A 12 -14.17 20.77 -0.90
C PRO A 12 -13.71 20.69 0.55
N ALA A 13 -12.86 19.72 0.85
CA ALA A 13 -12.18 19.68 2.13
C ALA A 13 -11.05 20.72 2.13
N LEU A 14 -11.02 21.55 3.15
CA LEU A 14 -10.03 22.59 3.31
C LEU A 14 -9.31 22.41 4.65
N GLY A 15 -7.98 22.44 4.65
CA GLY A 15 -7.15 22.38 5.84
C GLY A 15 -6.43 23.73 6.08
N LEU A 16 -6.32 24.15 7.31
CA LEU A 16 -5.57 25.35 7.69
C LEU A 16 -4.06 25.07 7.80
N SER A 17 -3.68 23.92 8.32
CA SER A 17 -2.28 23.55 8.60
C SER A 17 -1.83 22.30 7.85
N HIS A 18 -2.69 21.32 7.71
CA HIS A 18 -2.38 20.06 7.07
C HIS A 18 -3.64 19.37 6.55
N MET A 19 -3.45 18.42 5.66
CA MET A 19 -4.51 17.59 5.10
C MET A 19 -4.02 16.18 4.87
N VAL A 20 -4.94 15.20 4.97
CA VAL A 20 -4.72 13.80 4.65
C VAL A 20 -5.86 13.32 3.78
N SER A 21 -5.54 12.59 2.72
CA SER A 21 -6.50 11.92 1.86
C SER A 21 -6.07 10.48 1.62
N SER A 22 -7.01 9.55 1.70
CA SER A 22 -6.78 8.12 1.45
C SER A 22 -8.02 7.44 0.90
N GLY A 23 -7.91 6.18 0.48
CA GLY A 23 -9.03 5.37 -0.01
C GLY A 23 -10.05 4.99 1.05
N ASN A 24 -9.79 5.25 2.35
CA ASN A 24 -10.68 4.94 3.45
C ASN A 24 -10.61 6.03 4.52
N HIS A 25 -11.76 6.48 5.03
CA HIS A 25 -11.81 7.57 6.01
C HIS A 25 -11.08 7.23 7.33
N PHE A 26 -11.09 5.97 7.79
CA PHE A 26 -10.31 5.57 8.98
C PHE A 26 -8.81 5.72 8.74
N ALA A 27 -8.32 5.42 7.54
CA ALA A 27 -6.91 5.63 7.19
C ALA A 27 -6.57 7.13 7.10
N SER A 28 -7.48 7.96 6.59
CA SER A 28 -7.30 9.42 6.62
C SER A 28 -7.28 9.96 8.04
N LEU A 29 -8.16 9.47 8.92
CA LEU A 29 -8.18 9.84 10.34
C LEU A 29 -6.89 9.42 11.05
N ALA A 30 -6.36 8.21 10.76
CA ALA A 30 -5.09 7.76 11.32
C ALA A 30 -3.93 8.72 11.00
N GLY A 31 -3.79 9.11 9.73
CA GLY A 31 -2.76 10.09 9.35
C GLY A 31 -3.00 11.47 9.95
N TYR A 32 -4.24 11.91 10.03
CA TYR A 32 -4.61 13.18 10.65
C TYR A 32 -4.29 13.21 12.15
N GLU A 33 -4.54 12.12 12.87
CA GLU A 33 -4.19 11.95 14.29
C GLU A 33 -2.67 12.12 14.48
N ILE A 34 -1.86 11.48 13.65
CA ILE A 34 -0.39 11.59 13.69
C ILE A 34 0.08 13.02 13.46
N LEU A 35 -0.51 13.75 12.51
CA LEU A 35 -0.17 15.17 12.29
C LEU A 35 -0.53 16.03 13.50
N ASN A 36 -1.69 15.79 14.13
CA ASN A 36 -2.08 16.51 15.35
C ASN A 36 -1.17 16.19 16.54
N MET A 37 -0.56 15.02 16.60
CA MET A 37 0.44 14.63 17.60
C MET A 37 1.82 15.24 17.34
N GLY A 38 2.00 16.01 16.25
CA GLY A 38 3.25 16.67 15.88
C GLY A 38 4.16 15.86 14.96
N GLY A 39 3.68 14.74 14.42
CA GLY A 39 4.38 13.98 13.37
C GLY A 39 4.46 14.77 12.06
N ASN A 40 5.41 14.42 11.21
CA ASN A 40 5.54 14.99 9.89
C ASN A 40 4.65 14.27 8.85
N ALA A 41 4.67 14.73 7.60
CA ALA A 41 3.87 14.14 6.51
C ALA A 41 4.23 12.68 6.24
N VAL A 42 5.48 12.26 6.49
CA VAL A 42 5.91 10.86 6.31
C VAL A 42 5.34 9.99 7.42
N ASP A 43 5.40 10.43 8.68
CA ASP A 43 4.79 9.73 9.82
C ASP A 43 3.30 9.51 9.56
N ALA A 44 2.59 10.54 9.10
CA ALA A 44 1.18 10.49 8.76
C ALA A 44 0.87 9.58 7.56
N GLY A 45 1.71 9.63 6.52
CA GLY A 45 1.59 8.77 5.35
C GLY A 45 1.75 7.29 5.70
N VAL A 46 2.73 6.96 6.54
CA VAL A 46 2.96 5.60 7.04
C VAL A 46 1.81 5.13 7.90
N ALA A 47 1.30 5.97 8.83
CA ALA A 47 0.13 5.63 9.64
C ALA A 47 -1.11 5.36 8.79
N SER A 48 -1.38 6.22 7.78
CA SER A 48 -2.46 6.01 6.83
C SER A 48 -2.27 4.73 6.03
N GLY A 49 -1.05 4.43 5.57
CA GLY A 49 -0.71 3.22 4.83
C GLY A 49 -0.90 1.94 5.67
N LEU A 50 -0.48 1.94 6.93
CA LEU A 50 -0.73 0.82 7.84
C LEU A 50 -2.22 0.68 8.17
N ALA A 51 -2.94 1.78 8.38
CA ALA A 51 -4.37 1.76 8.66
C ALA A 51 -5.20 1.29 7.45
N ILE A 52 -4.80 1.63 6.21
CA ILE A 52 -5.50 1.15 5.02
C ILE A 52 -5.29 -0.35 4.81
N ASN A 53 -4.12 -0.90 5.19
CA ASN A 53 -3.88 -2.35 5.16
C ASN A 53 -4.82 -3.10 6.11
N VAL A 54 -5.26 -2.47 7.19
CA VAL A 54 -6.27 -3.02 8.12
C VAL A 54 -7.68 -2.87 7.55
N THR A 55 -8.03 -1.69 7.02
CA THR A 55 -9.42 -1.32 6.68
C THR A 55 -9.85 -1.71 5.26
N GLN A 56 -8.90 -2.01 4.38
CA GLN A 56 -9.16 -2.48 3.02
C GLN A 56 -8.39 -3.77 2.68
N PRO A 57 -8.56 -4.86 3.46
CA PRO A 57 -7.81 -6.11 3.28
C PRO A 57 -8.08 -6.79 1.93
N HIS A 58 -9.14 -6.42 1.24
CA HIS A 58 -9.47 -6.89 -0.12
C HIS A 58 -8.67 -6.18 -1.23
N ARG A 59 -7.94 -5.12 -0.90
CA ARG A 59 -7.15 -4.34 -1.86
C ARG A 59 -5.68 -4.23 -1.48
N THR A 60 -5.38 -4.19 -0.20
CA THR A 60 -4.04 -3.91 0.31
C THR A 60 -3.68 -4.86 1.45
N SER A 61 -2.40 -5.04 1.69
CA SER A 61 -1.89 -5.89 2.76
C SER A 61 -0.56 -5.36 3.27
N ILE A 62 -0.28 -5.56 4.55
CA ILE A 62 1.04 -5.31 5.14
C ILE A 62 2.13 -6.16 4.44
N ALA A 63 1.74 -7.31 3.88
CA ALA A 63 2.61 -8.17 3.08
C ALA A 63 2.50 -7.91 1.57
N GLY A 64 1.86 -6.81 1.15
CA GLY A 64 1.67 -6.45 -0.25
C GLY A 64 2.78 -5.57 -0.81
N VAL A 65 2.38 -4.54 -1.57
CA VAL A 65 3.25 -3.56 -2.20
C VAL A 65 2.86 -2.15 -1.78
N ALA A 66 3.84 -1.25 -1.67
CA ALA A 66 3.63 0.15 -1.32
C ALA A 66 4.67 1.05 -2.01
N PRO A 67 4.54 1.36 -3.30
CA PRO A 67 5.31 2.41 -3.95
C PRO A 67 5.08 3.74 -3.25
N ILE A 68 6.15 4.48 -2.93
CA ILE A 68 6.07 5.75 -2.20
C ILE A 68 6.82 6.83 -2.95
N LEU A 69 6.19 7.99 -3.11
CA LEU A 69 6.84 9.24 -3.54
C LEU A 69 6.78 10.25 -2.40
N LEU A 70 7.93 10.85 -2.08
CA LEU A 70 8.08 11.83 -1.02
C LEU A 70 8.68 13.11 -1.57
N TYR A 71 8.05 14.26 -1.30
CA TYR A 71 8.69 15.55 -1.50
C TYR A 71 9.36 16.00 -0.20
N ILE A 72 10.67 16.12 -0.23
CA ILE A 72 11.49 16.53 0.91
C ILE A 72 11.75 18.03 0.79
N LYS A 73 10.94 18.83 1.51
CA LYS A 73 10.95 20.29 1.39
C LYS A 73 12.32 20.92 1.65
N ASN A 74 13.01 20.49 2.70
CA ASN A 74 14.31 21.05 3.08
C ASN A 74 15.42 20.80 2.05
N GLU A 75 15.27 19.76 1.25
CA GLU A 75 16.21 19.37 0.20
C GLU A 75 15.70 19.75 -1.20
N ASN A 76 14.49 20.27 -1.29
CA ASN A 76 13.79 20.62 -2.53
C ASN A 76 13.87 19.49 -3.57
N ARG A 77 13.68 18.24 -3.15
CA ARG A 77 13.73 17.07 -4.04
C ARG A 77 12.60 16.10 -3.77
N VAL A 78 12.27 15.34 -4.81
CA VAL A 78 11.37 14.20 -4.71
C VAL A 78 12.20 12.93 -4.61
N VAL A 79 11.77 12.01 -3.78
CA VAL A 79 12.39 10.69 -3.55
C VAL A 79 11.35 9.62 -3.86
N SER A 80 11.78 8.54 -4.52
CA SER A 80 10.99 7.34 -4.75
C SER A 80 11.49 6.20 -3.84
N ILE A 81 10.57 5.45 -3.23
CA ILE A 81 10.88 4.19 -2.54
C ILE A 81 10.18 3.08 -3.32
N SER A 82 10.96 2.08 -3.74
CA SER A 82 10.49 1.09 -4.72
C SER A 82 9.31 0.23 -4.28
N GLY A 83 9.15 -0.06 -3.03
CA GLY A 83 7.97 -0.71 -2.41
C GLY A 83 7.30 -1.86 -3.18
N LEU A 84 8.00 -2.47 -4.16
CA LEU A 84 7.54 -3.60 -4.98
C LEU A 84 8.39 -4.83 -4.69
N GLY A 85 7.73 -5.97 -4.43
CA GLY A 85 8.39 -7.23 -4.14
C GLY A 85 9.09 -7.84 -5.37
N ARG A 86 10.17 -8.54 -5.12
CA ARG A 86 10.87 -9.33 -6.14
C ARG A 86 10.29 -10.74 -6.18
N TRP A 87 10.39 -11.38 -7.34
CA TRP A 87 10.16 -12.82 -7.43
C TRP A 87 11.15 -13.57 -6.53
N PRO A 88 10.69 -14.61 -5.81
CA PRO A 88 11.59 -15.54 -5.14
C PRO A 88 12.59 -16.14 -6.15
N ARG A 89 13.81 -16.43 -5.71
CA ARG A 89 14.87 -16.97 -6.60
C ARG A 89 14.50 -18.31 -7.24
N GLY A 90 13.65 -19.10 -6.57
CA GLY A 90 13.16 -20.38 -7.09
C GLY A 90 12.05 -20.25 -8.14
N ALA A 91 11.49 -19.05 -8.35
CA ALA A 91 10.45 -18.84 -9.35
C ALA A 91 11.06 -18.75 -10.75
N ASP A 92 10.88 -19.80 -11.55
CA ASP A 92 11.41 -19.90 -12.90
C ASP A 92 10.31 -19.76 -13.96
N ARG A 93 10.56 -18.89 -14.96
CA ARG A 93 9.64 -18.67 -16.06
C ARG A 93 9.31 -19.94 -16.84
N GLU A 94 10.32 -20.77 -17.10
CA GLU A 94 10.10 -22.02 -17.87
C GLU A 94 9.22 -23.00 -17.11
N HIS A 95 9.41 -23.07 -15.77
CA HIS A 95 8.55 -23.87 -14.91
C HIS A 95 7.09 -23.41 -15.03
N PHE A 96 6.81 -22.11 -14.95
CA PHE A 96 5.45 -21.57 -15.10
C PHE A 96 4.83 -21.92 -16.46
N VAL A 97 5.61 -21.74 -17.55
CA VAL A 97 5.13 -22.03 -18.90
C VAL A 97 4.86 -23.52 -19.08
N LYS A 98 5.79 -24.40 -18.67
CA LYS A 98 5.67 -25.85 -18.86
C LYS A 98 4.61 -26.48 -17.97
N THR A 99 4.49 -26.02 -16.72
CA THR A 99 3.60 -26.64 -15.72
C THR A 99 2.19 -26.09 -15.76
N PHE A 100 2.04 -24.78 -15.93
CA PHE A 100 0.76 -24.08 -15.80
C PHE A 100 0.27 -23.41 -17.09
N GLY A 101 1.14 -23.22 -18.08
CA GLY A 101 0.85 -22.44 -19.29
C GLY A 101 0.62 -20.93 -19.03
N LYS A 102 0.64 -20.51 -17.77
CA LYS A 102 0.38 -19.13 -17.29
C LYS A 102 0.94 -18.98 -15.87
N ILE A 103 0.89 -17.77 -15.33
CA ILE A 103 1.08 -17.55 -13.89
C ILE A 103 -0.18 -18.05 -13.16
N PRO A 104 -0.08 -19.10 -12.30
CA PRO A 104 -1.25 -19.69 -11.64
C PRO A 104 -1.78 -18.82 -10.51
N ASP A 105 -3.01 -19.08 -10.07
CA ASP A 105 -3.53 -18.53 -8.82
C ASP A 105 -2.93 -19.29 -7.62
N GLY A 106 -2.74 -18.57 -6.50
CA GLY A 106 -2.25 -19.15 -5.25
C GLY A 106 -0.81 -18.76 -4.93
N MET A 107 -0.15 -19.54 -4.06
CA MET A 107 1.15 -19.18 -3.48
C MET A 107 2.29 -19.14 -4.51
N ALA A 108 2.20 -19.89 -5.59
CA ALA A 108 3.22 -19.91 -6.64
C ALA A 108 3.45 -18.53 -7.31
N ARG A 109 2.45 -17.63 -7.30
CA ARG A 109 2.59 -16.27 -7.84
C ARG A 109 3.00 -15.21 -6.82
N CYS A 110 3.20 -15.59 -5.56
CA CYS A 110 3.55 -14.64 -4.53
C CYS A 110 4.99 -14.14 -4.70
N VAL A 111 5.17 -12.84 -4.63
CA VAL A 111 6.47 -12.19 -4.56
C VAL A 111 6.87 -11.97 -3.11
N VAL A 112 8.13 -11.64 -2.85
CA VAL A 112 8.58 -11.24 -1.52
C VAL A 112 7.77 -10.03 -1.07
N PRO A 113 7.17 -10.03 0.14
CA PRO A 113 6.45 -8.88 0.69
C PRO A 113 7.30 -7.62 0.68
N ALA A 114 6.75 -6.48 0.24
CA ALA A 114 7.51 -5.24 0.13
C ALA A 114 6.89 -4.05 0.89
N ALA A 115 5.57 -4.06 1.09
CA ALA A 115 4.88 -2.92 1.69
C ALA A 115 5.42 -2.57 3.08
N PHE A 116 5.68 -3.58 3.91
CA PHE A 116 6.19 -3.34 5.25
C PHE A 116 7.57 -2.71 5.25
N ASP A 117 8.48 -3.19 4.41
CA ASP A 117 9.82 -2.59 4.27
C ASP A 117 9.76 -1.15 3.75
N ALA A 118 8.86 -0.87 2.82
CA ALA A 118 8.65 0.49 2.32
C ALA A 118 8.18 1.44 3.43
N TRP A 119 7.19 1.02 4.25
CA TRP A 119 6.69 1.81 5.37
C TRP A 119 7.76 2.07 6.42
N VAL A 120 8.45 1.03 6.89
CA VAL A 120 9.48 1.19 7.94
C VAL A 120 10.71 1.93 7.42
N THR A 121 11.09 1.77 6.15
CA THR A 121 12.16 2.55 5.52
C THR A 121 11.79 4.03 5.41
N ALA A 122 10.57 4.35 4.97
CA ALA A 122 10.09 5.73 4.93
C ALA A 122 10.12 6.35 6.35
N LEU A 123 9.59 5.64 7.35
CA LEU A 123 9.57 6.08 8.73
C LEU A 123 10.98 6.27 9.29
N GLU A 124 11.88 5.30 9.11
CA GLU A 124 13.25 5.36 9.60
C GLU A 124 14.01 6.56 9.04
N ARG A 125 13.93 6.76 7.71
CA ARG A 125 14.77 7.72 6.99
C ARG A 125 14.22 9.13 6.96
N PHE A 126 12.91 9.31 6.97
CA PHE A 126 12.25 10.59 6.74
C PHE A 126 11.21 10.95 7.80
N GLY A 127 10.77 9.99 8.61
CA GLY A 127 9.86 10.24 9.73
C GLY A 127 10.56 10.75 10.99
N THR A 128 9.77 11.16 11.96
CA THR A 128 10.23 11.71 13.25
C THR A 128 9.73 10.93 14.45
N MET A 129 8.65 10.17 14.28
CA MET A 129 8.00 9.40 15.35
C MET A 129 8.53 7.97 15.46
N SER A 130 8.21 7.28 16.57
CA SER A 130 8.46 5.86 16.77
C SER A 130 7.49 5.01 15.93
N PHE A 131 7.82 3.74 15.74
CA PHE A 131 6.91 2.80 15.09
C PHE A 131 5.62 2.61 15.92
N GLU A 132 5.74 2.50 17.26
CA GLU A 132 4.61 2.41 18.18
C GLU A 132 3.61 3.56 17.98
N GLN A 133 4.09 4.80 17.92
CA GLN A 133 3.22 5.96 17.71
C GLN A 133 2.49 5.87 16.37
N VAL A 134 3.21 5.55 15.31
CA VAL A 134 2.68 5.55 13.94
C VAL A 134 1.75 4.36 13.67
N VAL A 135 2.02 3.19 14.27
CA VAL A 135 1.16 2.00 14.09
C VAL A 135 -0.06 2.00 15.01
N GLY A 136 -0.06 2.81 16.07
CA GLY A 136 -1.13 2.85 17.08
C GLY A 136 -2.55 2.92 16.52
N PRO A 137 -2.87 3.85 15.60
CA PRO A 137 -4.19 3.90 14.98
C PRO A 137 -4.57 2.61 14.25
N ALA A 138 -3.67 2.01 13.47
CA ALA A 138 -3.88 0.75 12.76
C ALA A 138 -4.11 -0.41 13.75
N LEU A 139 -3.32 -0.49 14.81
CA LEU A 139 -3.48 -1.48 15.88
C LEU A 139 -4.86 -1.36 16.56
N ASN A 140 -5.30 -0.14 16.87
CA ASN A 140 -6.61 0.10 17.45
C ASN A 140 -7.75 -0.37 16.54
N LEU A 141 -7.66 -0.10 15.23
CA LEU A 141 -8.63 -0.58 14.24
C LEU A 141 -8.66 -2.12 14.14
N ALA A 142 -7.49 -2.76 14.11
CA ALA A 142 -7.39 -4.22 14.06
C ALA A 142 -7.96 -4.88 15.34
N ARG A 143 -7.66 -4.30 16.52
CA ARG A 143 -8.02 -4.85 17.82
C ARG A 143 -9.51 -4.65 18.17
N ARG A 144 -10.03 -3.43 17.95
CA ARG A 144 -11.42 -3.08 18.31
C ARG A 144 -12.40 -3.37 17.19
N GLY A 145 -11.90 -3.52 15.96
CA GLY A 145 -12.69 -3.66 14.76
C GLY A 145 -13.18 -2.31 14.21
N PHE A 146 -13.61 -2.36 12.98
CA PHE A 146 -14.22 -1.23 12.26
C PHE A 146 -15.37 -1.73 11.40
N PRO A 147 -16.42 -0.93 11.16
CA PRO A 147 -17.54 -1.33 10.31
C PRO A 147 -17.05 -1.53 8.88
N ILE A 148 -17.31 -2.70 8.28
CA ILE A 148 -16.91 -2.98 6.90
C ILE A 148 -17.62 -2.04 5.92
N SER A 149 -16.92 -1.66 4.85
CA SER A 149 -17.50 -0.89 3.75
C SER A 149 -18.40 -1.76 2.87
N ARG A 150 -19.27 -1.12 2.07
CA ARG A 150 -20.07 -1.83 1.05
C ARG A 150 -19.19 -2.58 0.05
N GLU A 151 -18.05 -2.01 -0.30
CA GLU A 151 -17.08 -2.61 -1.21
C GLU A 151 -16.43 -3.86 -0.61
N LEU A 152 -15.97 -3.79 0.64
CA LEU A 152 -15.44 -4.96 1.34
C LEU A 152 -16.49 -6.05 1.48
N HIS A 153 -17.73 -5.68 1.87
CA HIS A 153 -18.85 -6.60 1.93
C HIS A 153 -19.09 -7.31 0.58
N ALA A 154 -19.13 -6.56 -0.54
CA ALA A 154 -19.27 -7.15 -1.87
C ALA A 154 -18.11 -8.10 -2.17
N SER A 155 -16.87 -7.70 -1.89
CA SER A 155 -15.67 -8.54 -2.14
C SER A 155 -15.66 -9.84 -1.34
N ILE A 156 -16.19 -9.83 -0.11
CA ILE A 156 -16.36 -11.03 0.74
C ILE A 156 -17.40 -11.97 0.13
N ASN A 157 -18.54 -11.44 -0.30
CA ASN A 157 -19.70 -12.24 -0.71
C ASN A 157 -19.70 -12.64 -2.19
N ASP A 158 -19.07 -11.86 -3.08
CA ASP A 158 -18.98 -12.14 -4.52
C ASP A 158 -17.86 -13.13 -4.88
N GLY A 159 -17.21 -13.74 -3.88
CA GLY A 159 -16.12 -14.70 -4.08
C GLY A 159 -14.80 -14.09 -4.55
N LYS A 160 -14.68 -12.76 -4.63
CA LYS A 160 -13.44 -12.08 -5.08
C LYS A 160 -12.27 -12.32 -4.12
N LEU A 161 -12.54 -12.38 -2.82
CA LEU A 161 -11.55 -12.71 -1.80
C LEU A 161 -11.30 -14.22 -1.67
N GLN A 162 -12.08 -15.06 -2.38
CA GLN A 162 -11.96 -16.52 -2.32
C GLN A 162 -11.91 -17.06 -0.87
N VAL A 163 -12.67 -16.43 0.05
CA VAL A 163 -12.68 -16.77 1.49
C VAL A 163 -12.93 -18.25 1.80
N HIS A 164 -13.51 -18.98 0.86
CA HIS A 164 -13.73 -20.44 0.99
C HIS A 164 -12.52 -21.27 0.55
N ARG A 165 -11.57 -20.69 -0.18
CA ARG A 165 -10.36 -21.38 -0.63
C ARG A 165 -9.35 -21.53 0.51
N TRP A 166 -9.29 -20.52 1.39
CA TRP A 166 -8.34 -20.46 2.48
C TRP A 166 -9.10 -20.52 3.81
N PRO A 167 -8.97 -21.59 4.62
CA PRO A 167 -9.70 -21.73 5.87
C PRO A 167 -9.55 -20.56 6.82
N TYR A 168 -8.34 -19.97 6.88
CA TYR A 168 -8.05 -18.81 7.74
C TYR A 168 -8.80 -17.53 7.31
N ASP A 169 -9.00 -17.32 6.00
CA ASP A 169 -9.78 -16.19 5.52
C ASP A 169 -11.24 -16.32 5.92
N GLY A 170 -11.77 -17.54 5.89
CA GLY A 170 -13.12 -17.85 6.38
C GLY A 170 -13.32 -17.48 7.84
N GLU A 171 -12.33 -17.68 8.70
CA GLU A 171 -12.39 -17.31 10.12
C GLU A 171 -12.36 -15.78 10.29
N VAL A 172 -11.46 -15.09 9.59
CA VAL A 172 -11.30 -13.63 9.69
C VAL A 172 -12.53 -12.89 9.20
N PHE A 173 -13.10 -13.29 8.06
CA PHE A 173 -14.22 -12.60 7.41
C PHE A 173 -15.60 -13.15 7.80
N SER A 174 -15.70 -13.92 8.88
CA SER A 174 -16.96 -14.48 9.37
C SER A 174 -17.24 -14.14 10.83
N ASN A 175 -18.52 -14.22 11.18
CA ASN A 175 -19.01 -14.10 12.55
C ASN A 175 -20.00 -15.25 12.81
N GLY A 176 -19.68 -16.12 13.76
CA GLY A 176 -20.52 -17.27 14.10
C GLY A 176 -20.71 -18.23 12.92
N GLY A 177 -19.70 -18.43 12.05
CA GLY A 177 -19.75 -19.36 10.91
C GLY A 177 -20.43 -18.81 9.65
N ARG A 178 -20.86 -17.56 9.64
CA ARG A 178 -21.39 -16.88 8.45
C ARG A 178 -20.52 -15.68 8.06
N LEU A 179 -20.44 -15.39 6.78
CA LEU A 179 -19.73 -14.22 6.28
C LEU A 179 -20.30 -12.91 6.83
N LEU A 180 -19.41 -11.95 7.08
CA LEU A 180 -19.76 -10.62 7.59
C LEU A 180 -20.74 -9.90 6.66
N LYS A 181 -21.71 -9.21 7.25
CA LYS A 181 -22.67 -8.34 6.55
C LYS A 181 -22.34 -6.87 6.78
N TYR A 182 -22.60 -6.05 5.79
CA TYR A 182 -22.52 -4.59 5.96
C TYR A 182 -23.61 -4.10 6.95
N PRO A 183 -23.28 -3.27 7.94
CA PRO A 183 -21.97 -2.70 8.31
C PRO A 183 -21.33 -3.39 9.54
N GLU A 184 -21.39 -4.72 9.66
CA GLU A 184 -20.81 -5.44 10.80
C GLU A 184 -19.32 -5.12 10.98
N PRO A 185 -18.82 -5.16 12.24
CA PRO A 185 -17.43 -4.89 12.51
C PRO A 185 -16.53 -6.07 12.10
N LEU A 186 -15.43 -5.77 11.41
CA LEU A 186 -14.31 -6.69 11.19
C LEU A 186 -13.27 -6.48 12.28
N VAL A 187 -12.99 -7.54 13.05
CA VAL A 187 -11.93 -7.59 14.08
C VAL A 187 -10.83 -8.53 13.60
N GLN A 188 -9.60 -8.05 13.57
CA GLN A 188 -8.43 -8.81 13.08
C GLN A 188 -7.48 -9.11 14.24
N LYS A 189 -7.86 -10.07 15.08
CA LYS A 189 -7.15 -10.39 16.33
C LYS A 189 -5.69 -10.79 16.11
N ASP A 190 -5.42 -11.60 15.09
CA ASP A 190 -4.06 -12.06 14.78
C ASP A 190 -3.19 -10.94 14.26
N LEU A 191 -3.73 -10.09 13.37
CA LEU A 191 -3.02 -8.89 12.93
C LEU A 191 -2.74 -7.95 14.11
N ALA A 192 -3.70 -7.75 15.02
CA ALA A 192 -3.49 -6.94 16.21
C ALA A 192 -2.38 -7.51 17.11
N ARG A 193 -2.31 -8.84 17.25
CA ARG A 193 -1.23 -9.53 17.98
C ARG A 193 0.12 -9.30 17.32
N VAL A 194 0.22 -9.47 15.99
CA VAL A 194 1.46 -9.23 15.23
C VAL A 194 1.93 -7.78 15.41
N LEU A 195 1.03 -6.80 15.26
CA LEU A 195 1.37 -5.39 15.46
C LEU A 195 1.81 -5.08 16.90
N THR A 196 1.22 -5.75 17.89
CA THR A 196 1.63 -5.63 19.29
C THR A 196 3.04 -6.18 19.50
N ASN A 197 3.33 -7.38 18.99
CA ASN A 197 4.68 -7.98 19.08
C ASN A 197 5.74 -7.08 18.41
N MET A 198 5.41 -6.45 17.29
CA MET A 198 6.29 -5.48 16.62
C MET A 198 6.61 -4.27 17.52
N ILE A 199 5.62 -3.75 18.25
CA ILE A 199 5.83 -2.68 19.24
C ILE A 199 6.75 -3.15 20.37
N GLU A 200 6.55 -4.35 20.90
CA GLU A 200 7.40 -4.93 21.94
C GLU A 200 8.85 -5.09 21.46
N VAL A 201 9.06 -5.48 20.21
CA VAL A 201 10.39 -5.54 19.57
C VAL A 201 11.01 -4.15 19.50
N GLU A 202 10.26 -3.12 19.08
CA GLU A 202 10.76 -1.73 19.07
C GLU A 202 11.20 -1.30 20.47
N GLN A 203 10.33 -1.49 21.46
CA GLN A 203 10.58 -1.11 22.86
C GLN A 203 11.83 -1.80 23.43
N SER A 204 12.01 -3.09 23.12
CA SER A 204 13.18 -3.86 23.54
C SER A 204 14.50 -3.40 22.87
N ALA A 205 14.39 -2.74 21.72
CA ALA A 205 15.52 -2.28 20.93
C ALA A 205 15.84 -0.78 21.09
N THR A 206 15.19 -0.08 22.01
CA THR A 206 15.31 1.39 22.21
C THR A 206 16.74 1.84 22.49
N ILE A 207 17.57 1.00 23.11
CA ILE A 207 19.01 1.27 23.34
C ILE A 207 19.80 1.51 22.05
N LYS A 208 19.28 1.04 20.90
CA LYS A 208 19.88 1.25 19.57
C LYS A 208 19.48 2.59 18.94
N GLY A 209 18.75 3.43 19.68
CA GLY A 209 18.16 4.66 19.18
C GLY A 209 16.96 4.40 18.24
N ARG A 210 16.23 5.46 17.89
CA ARG A 210 14.99 5.37 17.08
C ARG A 210 15.17 4.57 15.78
N ALA A 211 16.16 4.91 14.96
CA ALA A 211 16.40 4.21 13.69
C ALA A 211 16.77 2.72 13.90
N GLY A 212 17.55 2.41 14.93
CA GLY A 212 17.92 1.04 15.27
C GLY A 212 16.75 0.23 15.79
N ALA A 213 15.82 0.84 16.53
CA ALA A 213 14.61 0.21 17.02
C ALA A 213 13.64 -0.09 15.86
N ILE A 214 13.44 0.85 14.93
CA ILE A 214 12.61 0.63 13.73
C ILE A 214 13.23 -0.48 12.86
N ARG A 215 14.56 -0.55 12.71
CA ARG A 215 15.24 -1.66 12.01
C ARG A 215 15.02 -3.01 12.69
N ALA A 216 14.96 -3.05 14.02
CA ALA A 216 14.66 -4.29 14.74
C ALA A 216 13.24 -4.78 14.42
N VAL A 217 12.26 -3.87 14.30
CA VAL A 217 10.89 -4.21 13.85
C VAL A 217 10.90 -4.78 12.44
N ARG A 218 11.66 -4.18 11.52
CA ARG A 218 11.85 -4.71 10.18
C ARG A 218 12.44 -6.12 10.19
N ASP A 219 13.51 -6.33 10.95
CA ASP A 219 14.16 -7.63 11.04
C ASP A 219 13.24 -8.69 11.66
N TYR A 220 12.38 -8.35 12.60
CA TYR A 220 11.34 -9.25 13.12
C TYR A 220 10.37 -9.73 12.03
N PHE A 221 10.01 -8.85 11.08
CA PHE A 221 9.15 -9.24 9.96
C PHE A 221 9.87 -10.14 8.95
N TYR A 222 11.10 -9.80 8.57
CA TYR A 222 11.80 -10.45 7.45
C TYR A 222 12.72 -11.60 7.84
N LYS A 223 13.12 -11.69 9.12
CA LYS A 223 14.09 -12.69 9.63
C LYS A 223 13.58 -13.44 10.86
N GLY A 224 12.41 -13.09 11.38
CA GLY A 224 11.82 -13.70 12.56
C GLY A 224 10.62 -14.60 12.25
N GLU A 225 9.82 -14.83 13.27
CA GLU A 225 8.66 -15.73 13.27
C GLU A 225 7.67 -15.47 12.12
N ILE A 226 7.52 -14.21 11.68
CA ILE A 226 6.61 -13.85 10.58
C ILE A 226 7.12 -14.44 9.27
N ALA A 227 8.42 -14.27 8.98
CA ALA A 227 9.03 -14.86 7.79
C ALA A 227 8.94 -16.38 7.81
N GLU A 228 9.20 -17.02 8.94
CA GLU A 228 9.10 -18.47 9.11
C GLU A 228 7.68 -18.97 8.76
N LYS A 229 6.64 -18.34 9.30
CA LYS A 229 5.25 -18.71 9.02
C LYS A 229 4.84 -18.48 7.56
N MET A 230 5.33 -17.41 6.94
CA MET A 230 5.06 -17.13 5.52
C MET A 230 5.72 -18.19 4.62
N VAL A 231 6.95 -18.57 4.91
CA VAL A 231 7.68 -19.59 4.16
C VAL A 231 7.04 -20.96 4.35
N ASP A 232 6.70 -21.33 5.59
CA ASP A 232 5.99 -22.58 5.88
C ASP A 232 4.68 -22.71 5.10
N LEU A 233 3.90 -21.63 5.01
CA LEU A 233 2.67 -21.60 4.22
C LEU A 233 2.98 -21.70 2.73
N SER A 234 4.00 -20.97 2.25
CA SER A 234 4.44 -21.00 0.87
C SER A 234 4.81 -22.44 0.45
N ASP A 235 5.61 -23.13 1.25
CA ASP A 235 6.03 -24.51 0.98
C ASP A 235 4.85 -25.46 0.95
N LYS A 236 3.93 -25.37 1.92
CA LYS A 236 2.72 -26.21 1.99
C LYS A 236 1.80 -26.05 0.80
N GLU A 237 1.74 -24.84 0.24
CA GLU A 237 0.82 -24.47 -0.86
C GLU A 237 1.52 -24.41 -2.23
N GLY A 238 2.75 -24.92 -2.34
CA GLY A 238 3.49 -24.99 -3.60
C GLY A 238 4.02 -23.63 -4.10
N GLY A 239 4.34 -22.74 -3.19
CA GLY A 239 5.01 -21.47 -3.49
C GLY A 239 6.53 -21.63 -3.57
N PHE A 240 7.24 -20.52 -3.84
CA PHE A 240 8.69 -20.49 -4.04
C PHE A 240 9.43 -19.62 -3.00
N LEU A 241 8.70 -19.02 -2.05
CA LEU A 241 9.27 -18.10 -1.08
C LEU A 241 10.16 -18.86 -0.09
N THR A 242 11.39 -18.35 0.12
CA THR A 242 12.36 -18.92 1.06
C THR A 242 12.71 -17.90 2.16
N LEU A 243 13.23 -18.39 3.29
CA LEU A 243 13.77 -17.52 4.35
C LEU A 243 14.91 -16.63 3.83
N GLN A 244 15.71 -17.12 2.89
CA GLN A 244 16.78 -16.35 2.29
C GLN A 244 16.24 -15.23 1.40
N ASP A 245 15.17 -15.47 0.64
CA ASP A 245 14.50 -14.42 -0.15
C ASP A 245 13.96 -13.31 0.74
N MET A 246 13.35 -13.68 1.86
CA MET A 246 12.86 -12.74 2.87
C MET A 246 14.02 -11.93 3.49
N ALA A 247 15.06 -12.60 3.96
CA ALA A 247 16.20 -11.96 4.67
C ALA A 247 16.99 -11.00 3.78
N ASP A 248 17.16 -11.34 2.50
CA ASP A 248 17.93 -10.56 1.52
C ASP A 248 17.10 -9.44 0.86
N PHE A 249 15.82 -9.39 1.11
CA PHE A 249 14.96 -8.36 0.52
C PHE A 249 15.21 -7.01 1.18
N SER A 250 15.28 -5.98 0.38
CA SER A 250 15.18 -4.58 0.81
C SER A 250 14.63 -3.72 -0.32
N VAL A 251 13.82 -2.74 0.04
CA VAL A 251 13.39 -1.69 -0.89
C VAL A 251 14.57 -0.78 -1.22
N THR A 252 14.53 -0.14 -2.40
CA THR A 252 15.50 0.88 -2.80
C THR A 252 14.91 2.27 -2.63
N ILE A 253 15.74 3.21 -2.19
CA ILE A 253 15.48 4.64 -2.26
C ILE A 253 16.18 5.16 -3.49
N GLU A 254 15.44 5.75 -4.42
CA GLU A 254 15.91 6.11 -5.74
C GLU A 254 15.40 7.49 -6.18
N GLU A 255 16.03 8.06 -7.20
CA GLU A 255 15.48 9.23 -7.90
C GLU A 255 14.22 8.82 -8.67
N PRO A 256 13.14 9.61 -8.59
CA PRO A 256 11.93 9.33 -9.37
C PRO A 256 12.14 9.57 -10.86
N GLU A 257 11.37 8.89 -11.69
CA GLU A 257 11.25 9.24 -13.11
C GLU A 257 10.63 10.62 -13.27
N LYS A 258 11.11 11.37 -14.25
CA LYS A 258 10.71 12.75 -14.49
C LYS A 258 10.21 12.94 -15.92
N GLY A 259 9.16 13.72 -16.06
CA GLY A 259 8.64 14.23 -17.32
C GLY A 259 8.11 15.63 -17.18
N THR A 260 7.60 16.20 -18.26
CA THR A 260 6.95 17.51 -18.25
C THR A 260 5.56 17.40 -18.87
N TYR A 261 4.68 18.30 -18.47
CA TYR A 261 3.36 18.47 -19.07
C TYR A 261 2.89 19.91 -18.86
N ASN A 262 2.65 20.64 -19.93
CA ASN A 262 2.20 22.05 -19.89
C ASN A 262 3.05 22.92 -18.93
N GLY A 263 4.37 22.78 -18.98
CA GLY A 263 5.31 23.53 -18.15
C GLY A 263 5.40 23.07 -16.69
N HIS A 264 4.71 21.99 -16.30
CA HIS A 264 4.82 21.37 -14.99
C HIS A 264 5.74 20.17 -15.02
N THR A 265 6.55 19.99 -13.99
CA THR A 265 7.36 18.79 -13.82
C THR A 265 6.50 17.68 -13.20
N LEU A 266 6.50 16.51 -13.83
CA LEU A 266 5.86 15.30 -13.35
C LEU A 266 6.91 14.40 -12.71
N TYR A 267 6.57 13.81 -11.58
CA TYR A 267 7.39 12.81 -10.90
C TYR A 267 6.59 11.52 -10.76
N SER A 268 7.24 10.40 -11.02
CA SER A 268 6.62 9.09 -10.89
C SER A 268 7.63 8.04 -10.41
N SER A 269 7.13 6.88 -10.00
CA SER A 269 7.97 5.74 -9.67
C SER A 269 8.70 5.22 -10.91
N GLY A 270 9.78 4.45 -10.71
CA GLY A 270 10.62 3.94 -11.78
C GLY A 270 9.98 2.88 -12.69
N PHE A 271 10.78 2.33 -13.60
CA PHE A 271 10.35 1.34 -14.61
C PHE A 271 9.86 0.00 -14.05
N TRP A 272 9.98 -0.22 -12.76
CA TRP A 272 9.43 -1.37 -12.07
C TRP A 272 7.90 -1.27 -11.84
N CYS A 273 7.28 -0.13 -12.17
CA CYS A 273 5.82 0.05 -12.18
C CYS A 273 5.36 0.93 -13.37
N GLN A 274 4.07 1.32 -13.40
CA GLN A 274 3.45 2.07 -14.50
C GLN A 274 3.79 3.58 -14.51
N GLY A 275 4.72 4.04 -13.70
CA GLY A 275 5.12 5.45 -13.64
C GLY A 275 5.55 6.03 -14.99
N PRO A 276 6.49 5.40 -15.71
CA PRO A 276 6.91 5.85 -17.03
C PRO A 276 5.78 5.87 -18.06
N THR A 277 4.83 4.94 -17.98
CA THR A 277 3.63 4.94 -18.85
C THR A 277 2.81 6.22 -18.68
N LEU A 278 2.62 6.67 -17.42
CA LEU A 278 1.93 7.93 -17.16
C LEU A 278 2.65 9.11 -17.82
N ILE A 279 3.98 9.18 -17.68
CA ILE A 279 4.79 10.24 -18.29
C ILE A 279 4.66 10.21 -19.81
N ASN A 280 4.75 9.03 -20.43
CA ASN A 280 4.59 8.89 -21.89
C ASN A 280 3.21 9.35 -22.35
N VAL A 281 2.16 8.92 -21.68
CA VAL A 281 0.78 9.35 -22.01
C VAL A 281 0.65 10.86 -21.91
N MET A 282 1.19 11.49 -20.87
CA MET A 282 1.16 12.94 -20.72
C MET A 282 1.95 13.66 -21.80
N ASN A 283 3.14 13.16 -22.19
CA ASN A 283 3.93 13.72 -23.29
C ASN A 283 3.19 13.63 -24.63
N ILE A 284 2.45 12.56 -24.90
CA ILE A 284 1.62 12.43 -26.08
C ILE A 284 0.47 13.44 -26.05
N LEU A 285 -0.24 13.50 -24.92
CA LEU A 285 -1.40 14.37 -24.74
C LEU A 285 -1.07 15.86 -24.77
N GLU A 286 0.17 16.26 -24.46
CA GLU A 286 0.63 17.66 -24.55
C GLU A 286 0.51 18.23 -25.98
N ASN A 287 0.48 17.37 -27.00
CA ASN A 287 0.33 17.77 -28.41
C ASN A 287 -1.13 18.01 -28.82
N PHE A 288 -2.09 17.85 -27.93
CA PHE A 288 -3.52 18.02 -28.21
C PHE A 288 -4.12 19.17 -27.37
N ASP A 289 -4.96 19.97 -28.00
CA ASP A 289 -5.78 20.95 -27.25
C ASP A 289 -6.94 20.24 -26.52
N LEU A 290 -6.62 19.52 -25.46
CA LEU A 290 -7.61 18.79 -24.66
C LEU A 290 -8.71 19.70 -24.12
N LYS A 291 -8.42 20.98 -23.86
CA LYS A 291 -9.41 21.95 -23.39
C LYS A 291 -10.38 22.30 -24.52
N GLY A 292 -9.89 22.50 -25.75
CA GLY A 292 -10.71 22.78 -26.92
C GLY A 292 -11.58 21.59 -27.33
N LEU A 293 -11.11 20.36 -27.11
CA LEU A 293 -11.93 19.14 -27.35
C LEU A 293 -13.13 19.04 -26.41
N GLY A 294 -13.08 19.70 -25.25
CA GLY A 294 -14.15 19.67 -24.25
C GLY A 294 -14.11 18.45 -23.33
N HIS A 295 -14.24 18.69 -22.03
CA HIS A 295 -14.13 17.64 -21.00
C HIS A 295 -15.17 16.52 -21.23
N ASN A 296 -14.72 15.27 -21.28
CA ASN A 296 -15.52 14.05 -21.52
C ASN A 296 -16.30 14.04 -22.86
N SER A 297 -15.90 14.83 -23.85
CA SER A 297 -16.40 14.66 -25.23
C SER A 297 -15.88 13.36 -25.85
N ALA A 298 -16.49 12.90 -26.93
CA ALA A 298 -16.04 11.73 -27.67
C ALA A 298 -14.59 11.89 -28.15
N ASP A 299 -14.22 13.06 -28.68
CA ASP A 299 -12.88 13.35 -29.19
C ASP A 299 -11.86 13.41 -28.05
N TYR A 300 -12.22 13.98 -26.89
CA TYR A 300 -11.39 13.96 -25.69
C TYR A 300 -11.10 12.54 -25.22
N ILE A 301 -12.14 11.72 -25.08
CA ILE A 301 -12.01 10.32 -24.66
C ILE A 301 -11.21 9.52 -25.70
N HIS A 302 -11.44 9.75 -26.99
CA HIS A 302 -10.69 9.09 -28.06
C HIS A 302 -9.18 9.42 -27.97
N ALA A 303 -8.81 10.69 -27.82
CA ALA A 303 -7.41 11.10 -27.66
C ALA A 303 -6.75 10.41 -26.45
N LEU A 304 -7.45 10.32 -25.29
CA LEU A 304 -6.96 9.61 -24.12
C LEU A 304 -6.72 8.12 -24.41
N ILE A 305 -7.71 7.45 -25.02
CA ILE A 305 -7.60 6.01 -25.32
C ILE A 305 -6.44 5.73 -26.25
N GLU A 306 -6.29 6.52 -27.33
CA GLU A 306 -5.19 6.33 -28.28
C GLU A 306 -3.80 6.57 -27.63
N ALA A 307 -3.69 7.57 -26.74
CA ALA A 307 -2.46 7.80 -25.99
C ALA A 307 -2.09 6.63 -25.05
N PHE A 308 -3.09 5.92 -24.50
CA PHE A 308 -2.87 4.75 -23.65
C PHE A 308 -2.57 3.45 -24.43
N LYS A 309 -2.84 3.40 -25.73
CA LYS A 309 -2.53 2.23 -26.58
C LYS A 309 -1.06 2.16 -26.98
N LEU A 310 -0.35 3.29 -26.97
CA LEU A 310 1.06 3.42 -27.33
C LEU A 310 1.97 3.19 -26.11
#